data_a9dc2fb5e24c8f74e78c1938c897d6b3
#
_entry.id   a9dc2fb5e24c8f74e78c1938c897d6b3
#
_cell.length_a   1.000
_cell.length_b   1.000
_cell.length_c   1.000
_cell.angle_alpha   90.00
_cell.angle_beta   90.00
_cell.angle_gamma   90.00
#
_symmetry.space_group_name_H-M   'P 1'
#
loop_
_entity.id
_entity.type
_entity.pdbx_description
1 polymer ?
#
loop_
_entity_poly.entity_id
_entity_poly.type
_entity_poly.pdbx_seq_one_letter_code
_entity_poly.pdbx_strand_id
1 'polypeptide(L)'
;MKQKIKMANKFKDHNDSIVEILTNNPDLIKNQEWRLSNLYWIITKRGDKQVFTMNRAQKHFFDNYLNVAHPYHRHCILKSRQLGFTTFIDLFVLDSILFNNNKEGLIIAHKVEDATQIFDKKIDFAIRNMAEDVKGAFFKINHNSSRKIQATIEYGPETGSTSSIAVAVSGRSGTYHFVHISEFAKMCVMFPKRAEEVESGTFPAVPFDGFIFIESTAEGMAGRFYEIFNENWLSREKITPLLSQVQFLPHFYNWQYDDMEMSQIYENTPVTKMETCEIDWAEYQKEHNLTDKEITYYYMKWLQFGGKNSPDAIKKLMQEFPTTHEEAFLSTGQTYFSTAKVARLLNEAVPGTKGELGNNEKGEVIFNEHSAGSMEMFHKPEPGHKYIIGGDTAEGLASGDAQVLYVIDHQTEDCAAVYRSQVAPDELAGEAYKLGKFYNWALLAIEVNKDGLWVNDALEKLGYLNLYYRKVFDDITQKVTKFFGWKTTSATRPFSLAALKAVFFRKESGFPAVLLNEMLTFIRNQKGRPEAMDKKHDDVIMASAIGYAVLQEQGKYIDDTKPGEGASIMSLMFNESNGMN
;
A
#
# COMPACT_ATOMS: atom_id res chain seq x y z
N MET A 1 -34.67 -34.23 -8.22
CA MET A 1 -35.73 -33.75 -9.13
C MET A 1 -36.73 -32.86 -8.44
N LYS A 2 -37.38 -33.25 -7.32
CA LYS A 2 -38.35 -32.42 -6.58
C LYS A 2 -37.80 -31.05 -6.12
N GLN A 3 -36.54 -30.98 -5.70
CA GLN A 3 -35.89 -29.71 -5.28
C GLN A 3 -35.65 -28.76 -6.46
N LYS A 4 -35.27 -29.26 -7.64
CA LYS A 4 -35.13 -28.46 -8.87
C LYS A 4 -36.47 -27.90 -9.36
N ILE A 5 -37.56 -28.71 -9.25
CA ILE A 5 -38.90 -28.27 -9.61
C ILE A 5 -39.41 -27.20 -8.61
N LYS A 6 -39.14 -27.36 -7.31
CA LYS A 6 -39.52 -26.37 -6.28
C LYS A 6 -38.76 -25.05 -6.44
N MET A 7 -37.48 -25.10 -6.85
CA MET A 7 -36.72 -23.90 -7.21
C MET A 7 -37.26 -23.22 -8.48
N ALA A 8 -37.50 -23.98 -9.56
CA ALA A 8 -38.04 -23.42 -10.80
C ALA A 8 -39.38 -22.68 -10.57
N ASN A 9 -40.26 -23.25 -9.76
CA ASN A 9 -41.51 -22.61 -9.38
C ASN A 9 -41.27 -21.30 -8.61
N LYS A 10 -40.36 -21.28 -7.63
CA LYS A 10 -40.04 -20.06 -6.86
C LYS A 10 -39.54 -18.91 -7.75
N PHE A 11 -38.84 -19.20 -8.85
CA PHE A 11 -38.39 -18.20 -9.81
C PHE A 11 -39.55 -17.62 -10.60
N LYS A 12 -40.41 -18.49 -11.13
CA LYS A 12 -41.57 -18.08 -11.88
C LYS A 12 -42.47 -17.24 -10.98
N ASP A 13 -42.77 -17.73 -9.78
CA ASP A 13 -43.61 -17.03 -8.82
C ASP A 13 -43.08 -15.63 -8.48
N HIS A 14 -41.74 -15.45 -8.32
CA HIS A 14 -41.17 -14.13 -8.08
C HIS A 14 -41.30 -13.21 -9.27
N ASN A 15 -40.93 -13.68 -10.49
CA ASN A 15 -41.01 -12.86 -11.69
C ASN A 15 -42.44 -12.48 -12.03
N ASP A 16 -43.40 -13.41 -11.84
CA ASP A 16 -44.83 -13.14 -12.02
C ASP A 16 -45.34 -12.08 -11.02
N SER A 17 -44.87 -12.17 -9.75
CA SER A 17 -45.16 -11.19 -8.70
C SER A 17 -44.62 -9.79 -9.03
N ILE A 18 -43.40 -9.70 -9.60
CA ILE A 18 -42.80 -8.42 -10.02
C ILE A 18 -43.65 -7.75 -11.11
N VAL A 19 -44.11 -8.52 -12.08
CA VAL A 19 -45.00 -8.00 -13.16
C VAL A 19 -46.30 -7.45 -12.59
N GLU A 20 -46.92 -8.17 -11.64
CA GLU A 20 -48.14 -7.73 -10.95
C GLU A 20 -47.88 -6.45 -10.13
N ILE A 21 -46.78 -6.39 -9.38
CA ILE A 21 -46.39 -5.20 -8.60
C ILE A 21 -46.22 -3.99 -9.49
N LEU A 22 -45.51 -4.12 -10.63
CA LEU A 22 -45.30 -3.03 -11.57
C LEU A 22 -46.56 -2.62 -12.31
N THR A 23 -47.47 -3.56 -12.57
CA THR A 23 -48.78 -3.25 -13.17
C THR A 23 -49.60 -2.36 -12.22
N ASN A 24 -49.57 -2.65 -10.93
CA ASN A 24 -50.29 -1.89 -9.92
C ASN A 24 -49.58 -0.58 -9.51
N ASN A 25 -48.25 -0.53 -9.62
CA ASN A 25 -47.40 0.60 -9.19
C ASN A 25 -46.28 0.87 -10.23
N PRO A 26 -46.60 1.40 -11.42
CA PRO A 26 -45.63 1.55 -12.50
C PRO A 26 -44.48 2.51 -12.17
N ASP A 27 -44.66 3.45 -11.25
CA ASP A 27 -43.62 4.39 -10.85
C ASP A 27 -42.45 3.73 -10.08
N LEU A 28 -42.62 2.53 -9.55
CA LEU A 28 -41.55 1.80 -8.86
C LEU A 28 -40.36 1.53 -9.79
N ILE A 29 -40.58 1.40 -11.09
CA ILE A 29 -39.52 1.20 -12.07
C ILE A 29 -38.55 2.40 -12.16
N LYS A 30 -38.96 3.59 -11.74
CA LYS A 30 -38.11 4.78 -11.68
C LYS A 30 -37.17 4.76 -10.49
N ASN A 31 -37.44 3.95 -9.45
CA ASN A 31 -36.66 3.85 -8.25
C ASN A 31 -35.52 2.83 -8.42
N GLN A 32 -34.28 3.29 -8.48
CA GLN A 32 -33.11 2.44 -8.68
C GLN A 32 -32.91 1.43 -7.54
N GLU A 33 -33.13 1.83 -6.30
CA GLU A 33 -33.03 0.92 -5.15
C GLU A 33 -34.03 -0.24 -5.26
N TRP A 34 -35.26 0.09 -5.65
CA TRP A 34 -36.28 -0.92 -5.87
C TRP A 34 -35.87 -1.89 -7.00
N ARG A 35 -35.37 -1.38 -8.12
CA ARG A 35 -34.90 -2.20 -9.25
C ARG A 35 -33.76 -3.12 -8.84
N LEU A 36 -32.74 -2.58 -8.19
CA LEU A 36 -31.60 -3.37 -7.69
C LEU A 36 -32.05 -4.49 -6.75
N SER A 37 -33.01 -4.24 -5.89
CA SER A 37 -33.48 -5.20 -4.87
C SER A 37 -34.51 -6.20 -5.37
N ASN A 38 -35.07 -6.03 -6.59
CA ASN A 38 -36.19 -6.84 -7.06
C ASN A 38 -35.99 -7.47 -8.46
N LEU A 39 -35.22 -6.84 -9.35
CA LEU A 39 -35.14 -7.30 -10.75
C LEU A 39 -33.99 -8.28 -11.01
N TYR A 40 -32.92 -8.24 -10.22
CA TYR A 40 -31.68 -8.95 -10.54
C TYR A 40 -31.49 -10.21 -9.70
N TRP A 41 -31.11 -11.29 -10.37
CA TRP A 41 -30.78 -12.56 -9.74
C TRP A 41 -29.28 -12.75 -9.68
N ILE A 42 -28.80 -13.33 -8.58
CA ILE A 42 -27.38 -13.66 -8.35
C ILE A 42 -27.24 -15.13 -7.93
N ILE A 43 -26.00 -15.63 -8.05
CA ILE A 43 -25.57 -16.89 -7.43
C ILE A 43 -24.79 -16.51 -6.16
N THR A 44 -25.24 -17.01 -5.01
CA THR A 44 -24.54 -16.81 -3.73
C THR A 44 -23.27 -17.63 -3.64
N LYS A 45 -22.43 -17.38 -2.63
CA LYS A 45 -21.27 -18.22 -2.29
C LYS A 45 -21.64 -19.70 -2.08
N ARG A 46 -22.85 -19.99 -1.64
CA ARG A 46 -23.34 -21.35 -1.41
C ARG A 46 -23.83 -22.04 -2.68
N GLY A 47 -23.78 -21.34 -3.82
CA GLY A 47 -24.31 -21.83 -5.10
C GLY A 47 -25.81 -21.69 -5.24
N ASP A 48 -26.48 -21.06 -4.30
CA ASP A 48 -27.91 -20.82 -4.37
C ASP A 48 -28.20 -19.62 -5.26
N LYS A 49 -29.24 -19.75 -6.08
CA LYS A 49 -29.78 -18.66 -6.87
C LYS A 49 -30.81 -17.88 -6.03
N GLN A 50 -30.61 -16.57 -5.90
CA GLN A 50 -31.55 -15.68 -5.18
C GLN A 50 -31.63 -14.32 -5.84
N VAL A 51 -32.68 -13.57 -5.52
CA VAL A 51 -32.80 -12.16 -5.87
C VAL A 51 -31.72 -11.39 -5.12
N PHE A 52 -31.07 -10.45 -5.80
CA PHE A 52 -30.07 -9.61 -5.18
C PHE A 52 -30.71 -8.70 -4.12
N THR A 53 -30.11 -8.65 -2.97
CA THR A 53 -30.41 -7.69 -1.92
C THR A 53 -29.10 -7.13 -1.40
N MET A 54 -29.02 -5.82 -1.22
CA MET A 54 -27.83 -5.17 -0.68
C MET A 54 -27.59 -5.63 0.75
N ASN A 55 -26.36 -6.05 1.05
CA ASN A 55 -25.91 -6.27 2.41
C ASN A 55 -25.63 -4.93 3.11
N ARG A 56 -25.28 -4.98 4.40
CA ARG A 56 -25.06 -3.78 5.24
C ARG A 56 -24.00 -2.84 4.64
N ALA A 57 -22.86 -3.37 4.16
CA ALA A 57 -21.82 -2.55 3.55
C ALA A 57 -22.28 -1.87 2.26
N GLN A 58 -22.92 -2.63 1.38
CA GLN A 58 -23.44 -2.16 0.10
C GLN A 58 -24.55 -1.13 0.30
N LYS A 59 -25.48 -1.39 1.24
CA LYS A 59 -26.57 -0.45 1.56
C LYS A 59 -26.01 0.85 2.14
N HIS A 60 -25.05 0.76 3.07
CA HIS A 60 -24.36 1.92 3.61
C HIS A 60 -23.71 2.75 2.49
N PHE A 61 -23.01 2.10 1.57
CA PHE A 61 -22.36 2.80 0.45
C PHE A 61 -23.38 3.43 -0.48
N PHE A 62 -24.44 2.71 -0.84
CA PHE A 62 -25.49 3.19 -1.72
C PHE A 62 -26.22 4.40 -1.14
N ASP A 63 -26.67 4.33 0.10
CA ASP A 63 -27.46 5.40 0.75
C ASP A 63 -26.68 6.68 0.99
N ASN A 64 -25.38 6.58 1.30
CA ASN A 64 -24.60 7.76 1.69
C ASN A 64 -23.88 8.41 0.51
N TYR A 65 -23.67 7.69 -0.61
CA TYR A 65 -22.82 8.21 -1.67
C TYR A 65 -23.45 8.17 -3.07
N LEU A 66 -24.37 7.25 -3.34
CA LEU A 66 -24.99 7.09 -4.65
C LEU A 66 -26.43 7.58 -4.69
N ASN A 67 -27.25 7.19 -3.72
CA ASN A 67 -28.68 7.53 -3.66
C ASN A 67 -28.93 8.81 -2.85
N VAL A 68 -28.24 9.87 -3.20
CA VAL A 68 -28.31 11.20 -2.56
C VAL A 68 -28.60 12.26 -3.62
N ALA A 69 -29.08 13.44 -3.19
CA ALA A 69 -29.43 14.53 -4.11
C ALA A 69 -28.27 14.97 -5.02
N HIS A 70 -27.06 14.90 -4.51
CA HIS A 70 -25.81 15.17 -5.24
C HIS A 70 -24.87 13.98 -5.02
N PRO A 71 -24.85 12.98 -5.90
CA PRO A 71 -24.03 11.77 -5.73
C PRO A 71 -22.54 12.06 -5.85
N TYR A 72 -21.75 11.22 -5.20
CA TYR A 72 -20.30 11.21 -5.38
C TYR A 72 -19.96 10.38 -6.63
N HIS A 73 -18.90 10.76 -7.34
CA HIS A 73 -18.64 10.24 -8.68
C HIS A 73 -17.43 9.31 -8.79
N ARG A 74 -16.34 9.60 -8.05
CA ARG A 74 -15.12 8.78 -8.08
C ARG A 74 -14.87 8.13 -6.72
N HIS A 75 -14.83 6.81 -6.69
CA HIS A 75 -14.75 6.03 -5.46
C HIS A 75 -13.53 5.11 -5.48
N CYS A 76 -12.73 5.14 -4.40
CA CYS A 76 -11.64 4.21 -4.13
C CYS A 76 -12.02 3.34 -2.92
N ILE A 77 -12.36 2.07 -3.16
CA ILE A 77 -12.95 1.18 -2.15
C ILE A 77 -11.94 0.12 -1.74
N LEU A 78 -11.31 0.33 -0.58
CA LEU A 78 -10.57 -0.70 0.13
C LEU A 78 -11.55 -1.53 0.95
N LYS A 79 -11.56 -2.82 0.72
CA LYS A 79 -12.55 -3.71 1.33
C LYS A 79 -11.92 -5.00 1.86
N SER A 80 -12.53 -5.57 2.88
CA SER A 80 -12.32 -6.97 3.23
C SER A 80 -12.80 -7.88 2.09
N ARG A 81 -12.19 -9.05 2.02
CA ARG A 81 -12.55 -10.07 1.04
C ARG A 81 -14.00 -10.49 1.18
N GLN A 82 -14.67 -10.69 0.04
CA GLN A 82 -16.00 -11.29 -0.07
C GLN A 82 -17.18 -10.46 0.49
N LEU A 83 -17.04 -9.16 0.66
CA LEU A 83 -18.17 -8.26 1.00
C LEU A 83 -19.13 -8.00 -0.18
N GLY A 84 -18.89 -8.60 -1.35
CA GLY A 84 -19.80 -8.54 -2.50
C GLY A 84 -19.81 -7.22 -3.26
N PHE A 85 -18.88 -6.29 -3.02
CA PHE A 85 -18.82 -4.99 -3.71
C PHE A 85 -18.75 -5.13 -5.23
N THR A 86 -17.92 -6.05 -5.74
CA THR A 86 -17.84 -6.29 -7.20
C THR A 86 -19.20 -6.63 -7.80
N THR A 87 -20.01 -7.48 -7.12
CA THR A 87 -21.35 -7.83 -7.62
C THR A 87 -22.31 -6.65 -7.55
N PHE A 88 -22.28 -5.90 -6.45
CA PHE A 88 -23.11 -4.72 -6.27
C PHE A 88 -22.82 -3.65 -7.32
N ILE A 89 -21.54 -3.30 -7.53
CA ILE A 89 -21.14 -2.26 -8.49
C ILE A 89 -21.44 -2.72 -9.91
N ASP A 90 -21.18 -3.98 -10.25
CA ASP A 90 -21.52 -4.55 -11.56
C ASP A 90 -23.02 -4.44 -11.84
N LEU A 91 -23.89 -4.75 -10.88
CA LEU A 91 -25.34 -4.60 -11.01
C LEU A 91 -25.78 -3.14 -11.02
N PHE A 92 -25.15 -2.26 -10.25
CA PHE A 92 -25.41 -0.82 -10.29
C PHE A 92 -25.11 -0.22 -11.68
N VAL A 93 -23.96 -0.60 -12.25
CA VAL A 93 -23.58 -0.17 -13.62
C VAL A 93 -24.57 -0.75 -14.64
N LEU A 94 -24.88 -2.06 -14.54
CA LEU A 94 -25.85 -2.69 -15.43
C LEU A 94 -27.22 -2.01 -15.36
N ASP A 95 -27.76 -1.78 -14.17
CA ASP A 95 -29.04 -1.10 -13.97
C ASP A 95 -29.03 0.30 -14.56
N SER A 96 -27.93 1.04 -14.34
CA SER A 96 -27.77 2.38 -14.90
C SER A 96 -27.74 2.38 -16.44
N ILE A 97 -27.19 1.34 -17.07
CA ILE A 97 -27.18 1.18 -18.52
C ILE A 97 -28.56 0.79 -19.06
N LEU A 98 -29.27 -0.10 -18.36
CA LEU A 98 -30.57 -0.59 -18.82
C LEU A 98 -31.70 0.46 -18.70
N PHE A 99 -31.62 1.34 -17.72
CA PHE A 99 -32.70 2.28 -17.40
C PHE A 99 -32.34 3.76 -17.66
N ASN A 100 -31.22 4.03 -18.37
CA ASN A 100 -30.88 5.37 -18.84
C ASN A 100 -30.49 5.35 -20.33
N ASN A 101 -30.78 6.42 -21.02
CA ASN A 101 -30.56 6.57 -22.44
C ASN A 101 -29.12 6.98 -22.76
N ASN A 102 -28.58 6.44 -23.86
CA ASN A 102 -27.29 6.84 -24.43
C ASN A 102 -26.12 6.75 -23.43
N LYS A 103 -26.12 5.69 -22.58
CA LYS A 103 -25.06 5.47 -21.57
C LYS A 103 -24.14 4.32 -21.97
N GLU A 104 -22.84 4.52 -21.74
CA GLU A 104 -21.81 3.52 -21.96
C GLU A 104 -21.19 3.11 -20.63
N GLY A 105 -21.20 1.80 -20.35
CA GLY A 105 -20.58 1.19 -19.16
C GLY A 105 -19.36 0.36 -19.53
N LEU A 106 -18.32 0.43 -18.71
CA LEU A 106 -17.12 -0.39 -18.84
C LEU A 106 -16.76 -1.02 -17.51
N ILE A 107 -16.62 -2.33 -17.51
CA ILE A 107 -16.07 -3.08 -16.38
C ILE A 107 -14.70 -3.60 -16.78
N ILE A 108 -13.67 -3.28 -15.99
CA ILE A 108 -12.30 -3.71 -16.22
C ILE A 108 -11.91 -4.74 -15.15
N ALA A 109 -11.53 -5.93 -15.59
CA ALA A 109 -10.94 -6.96 -14.74
C ALA A 109 -9.44 -7.06 -14.95
N HIS A 110 -8.70 -7.54 -13.93
CA HIS A 110 -7.25 -7.63 -14.01
C HIS A 110 -6.76 -8.75 -14.95
N LYS A 111 -7.61 -9.77 -15.26
CA LYS A 111 -7.33 -10.86 -16.20
C LYS A 111 -8.52 -11.12 -17.13
N VAL A 112 -8.24 -11.76 -18.28
CA VAL A 112 -9.24 -12.11 -19.29
C VAL A 112 -10.24 -13.14 -18.74
N GLU A 113 -9.78 -14.10 -17.97
CA GLU A 113 -10.61 -15.15 -17.36
C GLU A 113 -11.61 -14.53 -16.38
N ASP A 114 -11.16 -13.55 -15.58
CA ASP A 114 -12.01 -12.85 -14.63
C ASP A 114 -13.03 -11.97 -15.36
N ALA A 115 -12.63 -11.31 -16.46
CA ALA A 115 -13.55 -10.56 -17.30
C ALA A 115 -14.67 -11.46 -17.85
N THR A 116 -14.33 -12.65 -18.31
CA THR A 116 -15.32 -13.63 -18.79
C THR A 116 -16.24 -14.10 -17.65
N GLN A 117 -15.68 -14.37 -16.48
CA GLN A 117 -16.49 -14.78 -15.32
C GLN A 117 -17.43 -13.66 -14.83
N ILE A 118 -16.97 -12.41 -14.80
CA ILE A 118 -17.82 -11.26 -14.46
C ILE A 118 -18.97 -11.15 -15.46
N PHE A 119 -18.66 -11.21 -16.74
CA PHE A 119 -19.70 -11.13 -17.78
C PHE A 119 -20.73 -12.26 -17.64
N ASP A 120 -20.29 -13.51 -17.67
CA ASP A 120 -21.19 -14.68 -17.71
C ASP A 120 -22.00 -14.86 -16.42
N LYS A 121 -21.34 -14.70 -15.26
CA LYS A 121 -21.93 -15.03 -13.95
C LYS A 121 -22.64 -13.87 -13.27
N LYS A 122 -22.39 -12.63 -13.71
CA LYS A 122 -23.01 -11.44 -13.11
C LYS A 122 -23.87 -10.69 -14.12
N ILE A 123 -23.28 -10.18 -15.20
CA ILE A 123 -24.01 -9.33 -16.16
C ILE A 123 -25.04 -10.15 -16.97
N ASP A 124 -24.57 -11.12 -17.72
CA ASP A 124 -25.44 -11.93 -18.57
C ASP A 124 -26.40 -12.82 -17.74
N PHE A 125 -25.91 -13.35 -16.60
CA PHE A 125 -26.76 -14.10 -15.68
C PHE A 125 -27.90 -13.25 -15.12
N ALA A 126 -27.65 -12.01 -14.72
CA ALA A 126 -28.68 -11.11 -14.19
C ALA A 126 -29.76 -10.81 -15.25
N ILE A 127 -29.34 -10.51 -16.48
CA ILE A 127 -30.24 -10.24 -17.60
C ILE A 127 -31.07 -11.47 -17.97
N ARG A 128 -30.43 -12.65 -18.13
CA ARG A 128 -31.15 -13.88 -18.51
C ARG A 128 -32.20 -14.33 -17.52
N ASN A 129 -32.05 -13.94 -16.25
CA ASN A 129 -32.98 -14.34 -15.20
C ASN A 129 -34.00 -13.27 -14.79
N MET A 130 -33.93 -12.09 -15.39
CA MET A 130 -34.94 -11.04 -15.22
C MET A 130 -36.25 -11.47 -15.88
N ALA A 131 -37.39 -11.01 -15.34
CA ALA A 131 -38.71 -11.28 -15.95
C ALA A 131 -38.78 -10.84 -17.40
N GLU A 132 -39.28 -11.71 -18.31
CA GLU A 132 -39.35 -11.44 -19.74
C GLU A 132 -40.23 -10.24 -20.05
N ASP A 133 -41.37 -10.12 -19.36
CA ASP A 133 -42.31 -9.00 -19.52
C ASP A 133 -41.65 -7.65 -19.15
N VAL A 134 -40.78 -7.63 -18.11
CA VAL A 134 -40.02 -6.43 -17.78
C VAL A 134 -39.01 -6.11 -18.88
N LYS A 135 -38.29 -7.11 -19.38
CA LYS A 135 -37.32 -6.91 -20.48
C LYS A 135 -38.05 -6.36 -21.71
N GLY A 136 -39.11 -7.05 -22.16
CA GLY A 136 -39.88 -6.66 -23.36
C GLY A 136 -40.57 -5.31 -23.27
N ALA A 137 -40.93 -4.87 -22.05
CA ALA A 137 -41.57 -3.57 -21.84
C ALA A 137 -40.58 -2.38 -21.81
N PHE A 138 -39.34 -2.60 -21.41
CA PHE A 138 -38.40 -1.50 -21.17
C PHE A 138 -37.21 -1.47 -22.12
N PHE A 139 -36.72 -2.61 -22.61
CA PHE A 139 -35.54 -2.66 -23.47
C PHE A 139 -35.46 -3.94 -24.31
N LYS A 140 -34.81 -3.82 -25.47
CA LYS A 140 -34.41 -4.95 -26.32
C LYS A 140 -32.93 -5.19 -26.16
N ILE A 141 -32.55 -6.40 -25.79
CA ILE A 141 -31.14 -6.78 -25.55
C ILE A 141 -30.56 -7.40 -26.83
N ASN A 142 -29.41 -6.88 -27.25
CA ASN A 142 -28.57 -7.43 -28.32
C ASN A 142 -27.18 -7.78 -27.75
N HIS A 143 -26.73 -8.99 -28.00
CA HIS A 143 -25.37 -9.42 -27.64
C HIS A 143 -24.42 -9.11 -28.80
N ASN A 144 -23.62 -8.04 -28.69
CA ASN A 144 -22.71 -7.63 -29.76
C ASN A 144 -21.41 -8.43 -29.79
N SER A 145 -21.05 -9.06 -28.66
CA SER A 145 -19.93 -9.98 -28.55
C SER A 145 -20.07 -10.82 -27.29
N SER A 146 -19.13 -11.75 -27.05
CA SER A 146 -19.10 -12.57 -25.83
C SER A 146 -18.91 -11.78 -24.53
N ARG A 147 -18.63 -10.49 -24.59
CA ARG A 147 -18.40 -9.63 -23.41
C ARG A 147 -18.95 -8.21 -23.59
N LYS A 148 -19.83 -8.01 -24.54
CA LYS A 148 -20.50 -6.72 -24.75
C LYS A 148 -21.98 -6.91 -25.05
N ILE A 149 -22.82 -6.19 -24.31
CA ILE A 149 -24.26 -6.13 -24.48
C ILE A 149 -24.66 -4.72 -24.87
N GLN A 150 -25.60 -4.59 -25.77
CA GLN A 150 -26.28 -3.36 -26.10
C GLN A 150 -27.77 -3.50 -25.76
N ALA A 151 -28.29 -2.52 -25.06
CA ALA A 151 -29.70 -2.38 -24.76
C ALA A 151 -30.30 -1.26 -25.64
N THR A 152 -31.34 -1.56 -26.38
CA THR A 152 -32.17 -0.54 -27.02
C THR A 152 -33.34 -0.23 -26.11
N ILE A 153 -33.53 1.04 -25.78
CA ILE A 153 -34.59 1.49 -24.88
C ILE A 153 -35.92 1.51 -25.63
N GLU A 154 -36.94 0.86 -25.08
CA GLU A 154 -38.24 0.69 -25.68
C GLU A 154 -39.36 1.54 -25.01
N TYR A 155 -38.98 2.38 -24.03
CA TYR A 155 -39.94 3.21 -23.30
C TYR A 155 -39.52 4.68 -23.18
N GLY A 156 -40.47 5.55 -22.94
CA GLY A 156 -40.25 6.97 -22.70
C GLY A 156 -39.97 7.79 -23.96
N PRO A 157 -39.60 9.07 -23.78
CA PRO A 157 -39.49 10.02 -24.92
C PRO A 157 -38.27 9.74 -25.81
N GLU A 158 -37.32 8.94 -25.37
CA GLU A 158 -36.11 8.57 -26.11
C GLU A 158 -36.13 7.09 -26.56
N THR A 159 -37.31 6.55 -26.82
CA THR A 159 -37.48 5.22 -27.42
C THR A 159 -36.63 5.06 -28.67
N GLY A 160 -35.90 3.97 -28.78
CA GLY A 160 -34.94 3.68 -29.86
C GLY A 160 -33.49 4.12 -29.57
N SER A 161 -33.23 4.88 -28.48
CA SER A 161 -31.88 5.16 -28.06
C SER A 161 -31.18 3.89 -27.57
N THR A 162 -29.85 3.86 -27.63
CA THR A 162 -29.06 2.68 -27.28
C THR A 162 -28.06 2.99 -26.18
N SER A 163 -27.96 2.08 -25.23
CA SER A 163 -26.91 2.07 -24.19
C SER A 163 -26.13 0.76 -24.25
N SER A 164 -24.87 0.75 -23.84
CA SER A 164 -24.09 -0.48 -23.87
C SER A 164 -23.20 -0.68 -22.62
N ILE A 165 -22.94 -1.93 -22.29
CA ILE A 165 -22.01 -2.34 -21.27
C ILE A 165 -21.01 -3.35 -21.83
N ALA A 166 -19.72 -3.12 -21.58
CA ALA A 166 -18.64 -4.03 -21.97
C ALA A 166 -17.83 -4.47 -20.75
N VAL A 167 -17.34 -5.70 -20.78
CA VAL A 167 -16.37 -6.21 -19.81
C VAL A 167 -15.05 -6.50 -20.52
N ALA A 168 -13.97 -5.86 -20.10
CA ALA A 168 -12.68 -5.88 -20.78
C ALA A 168 -11.52 -5.98 -19.79
N VAL A 169 -10.29 -5.99 -20.28
CA VAL A 169 -9.06 -5.90 -19.50
C VAL A 169 -8.36 -4.54 -19.66
N SER A 170 -8.85 -3.70 -20.57
CA SER A 170 -8.42 -2.33 -20.81
C SER A 170 -9.50 -1.53 -21.51
N GLY A 171 -9.45 -0.18 -21.46
CA GLY A 171 -10.48 0.67 -22.05
C GLY A 171 -9.94 2.00 -22.55
N ARG A 172 -9.15 2.00 -23.63
CA ARG A 172 -8.53 3.23 -24.17
C ARG A 172 -9.38 4.05 -25.13
N SER A 173 -10.36 3.46 -25.79
CA SER A 173 -11.10 4.13 -26.89
C SER A 173 -12.58 4.11 -26.66
N GLY A 174 -13.12 5.15 -26.06
CA GLY A 174 -14.56 5.33 -25.85
C GLY A 174 -14.82 6.44 -24.85
N THR A 175 -16.05 6.96 -24.84
CA THR A 175 -16.55 7.80 -23.75
C THR A 175 -17.40 6.91 -22.86
N TYR A 176 -17.06 6.82 -21.58
CA TYR A 176 -17.76 5.96 -20.65
C TYR A 176 -18.43 6.79 -19.57
N HIS A 177 -19.69 6.50 -19.27
CA HIS A 177 -20.44 7.16 -18.21
C HIS A 177 -20.29 6.43 -16.86
N PHE A 178 -20.02 5.12 -16.93
CA PHE A 178 -19.83 4.27 -15.76
C PHE A 178 -18.61 3.38 -15.99
N VAL A 179 -17.62 3.48 -15.10
CA VAL A 179 -16.42 2.64 -15.14
C VAL A 179 -16.26 1.94 -13.78
N HIS A 180 -16.11 0.62 -13.84
CA HIS A 180 -15.77 -0.19 -12.68
C HIS A 180 -14.47 -0.94 -12.93
N ILE A 181 -13.49 -0.80 -12.04
CA ILE A 181 -12.23 -1.52 -12.11
C ILE A 181 -12.12 -2.43 -10.89
N SER A 182 -12.30 -3.72 -11.15
CA SER A 182 -12.25 -4.76 -10.11
C SER A 182 -10.82 -5.20 -9.83
N GLU A 183 -10.47 -5.34 -8.54
CA GLU A 183 -9.16 -5.75 -8.05
C GLU A 183 -8.02 -4.84 -8.56
N PHE A 184 -8.23 -3.52 -8.48
CA PHE A 184 -7.28 -2.54 -9.03
C PHE A 184 -5.92 -2.58 -8.34
N ALA A 185 -5.84 -2.86 -7.01
CA ALA A 185 -4.56 -3.02 -6.33
C ALA A 185 -3.74 -4.18 -6.93
N LYS A 186 -4.37 -5.32 -7.23
CA LYS A 186 -3.71 -6.45 -7.93
C LYS A 186 -3.24 -6.06 -9.32
N MET A 187 -4.05 -5.28 -10.05
CA MET A 187 -3.65 -4.78 -11.37
C MET A 187 -2.42 -3.89 -11.25
N CYS A 188 -2.35 -3.00 -10.27
CA CYS A 188 -1.20 -2.12 -10.05
C CYS A 188 0.10 -2.90 -9.80
N VAL A 189 0.02 -4.01 -9.05
CA VAL A 189 1.20 -4.83 -8.73
C VAL A 189 1.58 -5.78 -9.86
N MET A 190 0.60 -6.50 -10.44
CA MET A 190 0.87 -7.54 -11.43
C MET A 190 1.04 -7.00 -12.86
N PHE A 191 0.38 -5.89 -13.17
CA PHE A 191 0.31 -5.29 -14.51
C PHE A 191 0.45 -3.77 -14.46
N PRO A 192 1.56 -3.20 -13.93
CA PRO A 192 1.69 -1.76 -13.66
C PRO A 192 1.47 -0.89 -14.90
N LYS A 193 1.98 -1.32 -16.07
CA LYS A 193 1.72 -0.60 -17.33
C LYS A 193 0.24 -0.51 -17.70
N ARG A 194 -0.53 -1.54 -17.39
CA ARG A 194 -1.99 -1.53 -17.63
C ARG A 194 -2.70 -0.62 -16.64
N ALA A 195 -2.28 -0.61 -15.38
CA ALA A 195 -2.81 0.33 -14.38
C ALA A 195 -2.56 1.79 -14.82
N GLU A 196 -1.37 2.09 -15.32
CA GLU A 196 -1.01 3.39 -15.90
C GLU A 196 -1.84 3.73 -17.15
N GLU A 197 -2.13 2.73 -18.01
CA GLU A 197 -3.04 2.91 -19.15
C GLU A 197 -4.48 3.22 -18.74
N VAL A 198 -4.97 2.59 -17.68
CA VAL A 198 -6.30 2.87 -17.12
C VAL A 198 -6.35 4.28 -16.57
N GLU A 199 -5.34 4.70 -15.82
CA GLU A 199 -5.26 6.04 -15.26
C GLU A 199 -5.15 7.12 -16.33
N SER A 200 -4.25 6.95 -17.30
CA SER A 200 -3.99 7.96 -18.33
C SER A 200 -5.00 7.97 -19.48
N GLY A 201 -5.67 6.84 -19.74
CA GLY A 201 -6.58 6.67 -20.89
C GLY A 201 -8.05 6.52 -20.51
N THR A 202 -8.36 5.72 -19.48
CA THR A 202 -9.77 5.44 -19.12
C THR A 202 -10.35 6.51 -18.19
N PHE A 203 -9.62 6.96 -17.16
CA PHE A 203 -10.17 7.96 -16.23
C PHE A 203 -10.51 9.29 -16.90
N PRO A 204 -9.68 9.84 -17.80
CA PRO A 204 -10.03 11.07 -18.53
C PRO A 204 -11.16 10.90 -19.54
N ALA A 205 -11.46 9.67 -19.97
CA ALA A 205 -12.56 9.38 -20.89
C ALA A 205 -13.95 9.40 -20.23
N VAL A 206 -14.00 9.52 -18.89
CA VAL A 206 -15.24 9.61 -18.11
C VAL A 206 -15.56 11.07 -17.86
N PRO A 207 -16.76 11.57 -18.28
CA PRO A 207 -17.17 12.94 -18.02
C PRO A 207 -17.32 13.23 -16.52
N PHE A 208 -17.40 14.49 -16.15
CA PHE A 208 -17.47 14.90 -14.73
C PHE A 208 -18.68 14.35 -13.98
N ASP A 209 -19.80 14.15 -14.67
CA ASP A 209 -21.02 13.53 -14.15
C ASP A 209 -21.05 12.00 -14.28
N GLY A 210 -19.98 11.41 -14.81
CA GLY A 210 -19.81 9.96 -14.89
C GLY A 210 -19.23 9.38 -13.60
N PHE A 211 -19.34 8.07 -13.45
CA PHE A 211 -18.92 7.34 -12.24
C PHE A 211 -17.68 6.49 -12.50
N ILE A 212 -16.72 6.54 -11.57
CA ILE A 212 -15.56 5.65 -11.55
C ILE A 212 -15.50 4.95 -10.19
N PHE A 213 -15.52 3.63 -10.23
CA PHE A 213 -15.33 2.78 -9.06
C PHE A 213 -14.04 1.99 -9.23
N ILE A 214 -13.07 2.20 -8.35
CA ILE A 214 -11.93 1.29 -8.19
C ILE A 214 -12.09 0.55 -6.87
N GLU A 215 -12.01 -0.79 -6.89
CA GLU A 215 -12.18 -1.58 -5.69
C GLU A 215 -11.16 -2.71 -5.60
N SER A 216 -10.68 -3.00 -4.40
CA SER A 216 -9.74 -4.11 -4.16
C SER A 216 -9.64 -4.48 -2.67
N THR A 217 -9.12 -5.69 -2.38
CA THR A 217 -8.33 -5.93 -1.17
C THR A 217 -6.96 -5.28 -1.35
N ALA A 218 -6.23 -5.06 -0.25
CA ALA A 218 -4.90 -4.45 -0.32
C ALA A 218 -3.86 -5.39 -0.96
N GLU A 219 -2.89 -4.82 -1.67
CA GLU A 219 -1.74 -5.53 -2.24
C GLU A 219 -0.42 -4.78 -1.89
N GLY A 220 -0.27 -4.41 -0.61
CA GLY A 220 0.89 -3.70 -0.10
C GLY A 220 0.79 -2.18 -0.16
N MET A 221 1.87 -1.54 0.30
CA MET A 221 1.99 -0.09 0.38
C MET A 221 2.56 0.53 -0.91
N ALA A 222 2.40 -0.13 -2.06
CA ALA A 222 2.88 0.33 -3.35
C ALA A 222 1.78 0.30 -4.41
N GLY A 223 2.00 1.09 -5.46
CA GLY A 223 1.12 1.17 -6.61
C GLY A 223 -0.01 2.17 -6.44
N ARG A 224 -0.60 2.50 -7.57
CA ARG A 224 -1.53 3.63 -7.67
C ARG A 224 -2.80 3.50 -6.83
N PHE A 225 -3.27 2.28 -6.54
CA PHE A 225 -4.41 2.09 -5.65
C PHE A 225 -4.11 2.57 -4.22
N TYR A 226 -2.95 2.16 -3.67
CA TYR A 226 -2.50 2.63 -2.36
C TYR A 226 -2.31 4.14 -2.32
N GLU A 227 -1.67 4.70 -3.35
CA GLU A 227 -1.43 6.14 -3.45
C GLU A 227 -2.75 6.93 -3.46
N ILE A 228 -3.70 6.57 -4.35
CA ILE A 228 -5.03 7.21 -4.41
C ILE A 228 -5.76 7.11 -3.08
N PHE A 229 -5.72 5.94 -2.43
CA PHE A 229 -6.37 5.74 -1.14
C PHE A 229 -5.74 6.61 -0.05
N ASN A 230 -4.43 6.50 0.12
CA ASN A 230 -3.70 7.13 1.23
C ASN A 230 -3.61 8.66 1.09
N GLU A 231 -3.38 9.19 -0.12
CA GLU A 231 -3.36 10.63 -0.39
C GLU A 231 -4.66 11.33 0.03
N ASN A 232 -5.78 10.66 -0.15
CA ASN A 232 -7.10 11.22 0.11
C ASN A 232 -7.71 10.82 1.47
N TRP A 233 -7.16 9.79 2.15
CA TRP A 233 -7.76 9.24 3.36
C TRP A 233 -7.87 10.25 4.51
N LEU A 234 -6.82 11.00 4.80
CA LEU A 234 -6.79 12.01 5.86
C LEU A 234 -7.66 13.22 5.56
N SER A 235 -7.90 13.49 4.28
CA SER A 235 -8.70 14.63 3.80
C SER A 235 -10.08 14.25 3.27
N ARG A 236 -10.50 13.00 3.41
CA ARG A 236 -11.73 12.46 2.80
C ARG A 236 -13.00 13.24 3.16
N GLU A 237 -13.08 13.78 4.37
CA GLU A 237 -14.21 14.58 4.82
C GLU A 237 -14.34 15.93 4.10
N LYS A 238 -13.27 16.38 3.45
CA LYS A 238 -13.25 17.60 2.63
C LYS A 238 -13.66 17.34 1.18
N ILE A 239 -13.72 16.09 0.76
CA ILE A 239 -14.13 15.73 -0.60
C ILE A 239 -15.64 15.81 -0.69
N THR A 240 -16.13 16.90 -1.26
CA THR A 240 -17.56 17.14 -1.52
C THR A 240 -18.00 16.37 -2.78
N PRO A 241 -19.32 16.23 -3.03
CA PRO A 241 -19.82 15.69 -4.30
C PRO A 241 -19.20 16.37 -5.53
N LEU A 242 -19.05 17.70 -5.52
CA LEU A 242 -18.41 18.43 -6.62
C LEU A 242 -16.94 18.04 -6.79
N LEU A 243 -16.15 18.00 -5.70
CA LEU A 243 -14.74 17.59 -5.78
C LEU A 243 -14.58 16.14 -6.18
N SER A 244 -15.53 15.27 -5.86
CA SER A 244 -15.51 13.87 -6.26
C SER A 244 -15.65 13.64 -7.77
N GLN A 245 -16.00 14.66 -8.54
CA GLN A 245 -15.97 14.60 -10.01
C GLN A 245 -14.54 14.48 -10.57
N VAL A 246 -13.54 14.88 -9.80
CA VAL A 246 -12.10 14.84 -10.19
C VAL A 246 -11.20 14.12 -9.19
N GLN A 247 -11.62 14.01 -7.93
CA GLN A 247 -10.87 13.37 -6.85
C GLN A 247 -11.56 12.07 -6.41
N PHE A 248 -10.78 11.04 -6.11
CA PHE A 248 -11.33 9.80 -5.56
C PHE A 248 -11.65 9.96 -4.08
N LEU A 249 -12.89 9.65 -3.71
CA LEU A 249 -13.30 9.51 -2.32
C LEU A 249 -12.91 8.10 -1.82
N PRO A 250 -12.00 7.98 -0.83
CA PRO A 250 -11.61 6.69 -0.29
C PRO A 250 -12.64 6.17 0.71
N HIS A 251 -12.91 4.87 0.62
CA HIS A 251 -13.81 4.13 1.49
C HIS A 251 -13.09 2.91 2.05
N PHE A 252 -13.31 2.62 3.33
CA PHE A 252 -12.82 1.42 3.95
C PHE A 252 -13.97 0.60 4.54
N TYR A 253 -14.07 -0.67 4.12
CA TYR A 253 -15.05 -1.63 4.61
C TYR A 253 -14.32 -2.86 5.13
N ASN A 254 -14.23 -2.95 6.46
CA ASN A 254 -13.56 -4.04 7.15
C ASN A 254 -14.44 -5.31 7.21
N TRP A 255 -13.88 -6.39 7.74
CA TRP A 255 -14.55 -7.68 7.86
C TRP A 255 -15.80 -7.68 8.76
N GLN A 256 -15.94 -6.72 9.68
CA GLN A 256 -17.09 -6.61 10.57
C GLN A 256 -18.41 -6.38 9.83
N TYR A 257 -18.35 -6.01 8.55
CA TYR A 257 -19.52 -5.92 7.67
C TYR A 257 -19.98 -7.28 7.11
N ASP A 258 -19.28 -8.40 7.37
CA ASP A 258 -19.68 -9.74 6.90
C ASP A 258 -20.67 -10.41 7.84
N ASP A 259 -21.84 -9.81 7.99
CA ASP A 259 -22.91 -10.31 8.88
C ASP A 259 -23.34 -11.73 8.50
N MET A 260 -23.28 -12.09 7.20
CA MET A 260 -23.73 -13.38 6.71
C MET A 260 -22.86 -14.53 7.23
N GLU A 261 -21.55 -14.43 7.17
CA GLU A 261 -20.66 -15.47 7.69
C GLU A 261 -20.62 -15.46 9.23
N MET A 262 -20.60 -14.28 9.85
CA MET A 262 -20.66 -14.17 11.30
C MET A 262 -21.95 -14.78 11.87
N SER A 263 -23.09 -14.70 11.16
CA SER A 263 -24.34 -15.33 11.61
C SER A 263 -24.27 -16.85 11.72
N GLN A 264 -23.28 -17.50 11.07
CA GLN A 264 -23.08 -18.94 11.10
C GLN A 264 -22.32 -19.43 12.34
N ILE A 265 -21.72 -18.52 13.09
CA ILE A 265 -21.06 -18.85 14.35
C ILE A 265 -22.16 -19.09 15.39
N TYR A 266 -22.29 -20.34 15.81
CA TYR A 266 -23.29 -20.79 16.77
C TYR A 266 -22.75 -20.88 18.20
N GLU A 267 -21.42 -20.89 18.38
CA GLU A 267 -20.75 -20.93 19.66
C GLU A 267 -19.48 -20.06 19.62
N ASN A 268 -19.31 -19.22 20.64
CA ASN A 268 -18.14 -18.37 20.78
C ASN A 268 -16.97 -19.16 21.39
N THR A 269 -15.76 -18.94 20.87
CA THR A 269 -14.53 -19.47 21.44
C THR A 269 -13.96 -18.43 22.41
N PRO A 270 -13.88 -18.73 23.73
CA PRO A 270 -13.24 -17.81 24.68
C PRO A 270 -11.79 -17.53 24.29
N VAL A 271 -11.33 -16.28 24.39
CA VAL A 271 -9.95 -15.88 24.05
C VAL A 271 -8.89 -16.70 24.78
N THR A 272 -9.19 -17.15 26.01
CA THR A 272 -8.30 -18.02 26.81
C THR A 272 -8.11 -19.42 26.24
N LYS A 273 -8.98 -19.85 25.32
CA LYS A 273 -8.90 -21.14 24.59
C LYS A 273 -8.36 -20.99 23.16
N MET A 274 -8.11 -19.78 22.71
CA MET A 274 -7.53 -19.56 21.39
C MET A 274 -6.05 -19.93 21.40
N GLU A 275 -5.58 -20.46 20.27
CA GLU A 275 -4.17 -20.79 20.13
C GLU A 275 -3.31 -19.54 20.15
N THR A 276 -2.18 -19.60 20.85
CA THR A 276 -1.19 -18.51 20.88
C THR A 276 -0.54 -18.29 19.52
N CYS A 277 -0.40 -17.06 19.12
CA CYS A 277 0.26 -16.63 17.88
C CYS A 277 0.91 -15.25 18.10
N GLU A 278 1.30 -14.57 17.03
CA GLU A 278 1.84 -13.19 17.10
C GLU A 278 0.79 -12.16 17.59
N ILE A 279 -0.51 -12.51 17.53
CA ILE A 279 -1.61 -11.69 18.08
C ILE A 279 -1.94 -12.20 19.50
N ASP A 280 -1.91 -11.29 20.47
CA ASP A 280 -2.60 -11.49 21.74
C ASP A 280 -4.11 -11.23 21.51
N TRP A 281 -4.92 -12.32 21.45
CA TRP A 281 -6.34 -12.23 21.10
C TRP A 281 -7.15 -11.41 22.11
N ALA A 282 -6.76 -11.41 23.39
CA ALA A 282 -7.44 -10.65 24.42
C ALA A 282 -7.15 -9.15 24.32
N GLU A 283 -5.88 -8.81 24.06
CA GLU A 283 -5.47 -7.43 23.80
C GLU A 283 -6.09 -6.91 22.50
N TYR A 284 -6.03 -7.70 21.43
CA TYR A 284 -6.61 -7.35 20.12
C TYR A 284 -8.13 -7.13 20.22
N GLN A 285 -8.85 -8.01 20.94
CA GLN A 285 -10.28 -7.84 21.21
C GLN A 285 -10.57 -6.50 21.88
N LYS A 286 -9.78 -6.15 22.90
CA LYS A 286 -9.94 -4.92 23.68
C LYS A 286 -9.57 -3.68 22.85
N GLU A 287 -8.46 -3.70 22.14
CA GLU A 287 -7.98 -2.58 21.31
C GLU A 287 -8.98 -2.20 20.22
N HIS A 288 -9.55 -3.20 19.55
CA HIS A 288 -10.52 -2.99 18.47
C HIS A 288 -11.98 -3.04 18.92
N ASN A 289 -12.23 -3.12 20.24
CA ASN A 289 -13.57 -3.17 20.83
C ASN A 289 -14.48 -4.23 20.21
N LEU A 290 -13.95 -5.45 20.02
CA LEU A 290 -14.65 -6.56 19.39
C LEU A 290 -15.52 -7.31 20.39
N THR A 291 -16.71 -7.72 19.94
CA THR A 291 -17.55 -8.66 20.67
C THR A 291 -16.93 -10.06 20.68
N ASP A 292 -17.38 -10.94 21.60
CA ASP A 292 -16.94 -12.33 21.66
C ASP A 292 -17.19 -13.09 20.34
N LYS A 293 -18.24 -12.73 19.64
CA LYS A 293 -18.59 -13.30 18.36
C LYS A 293 -17.64 -12.84 17.26
N GLU A 294 -17.29 -11.57 17.24
CA GLU A 294 -16.37 -10.98 16.26
C GLU A 294 -14.94 -11.51 16.44
N ILE A 295 -14.43 -11.57 17.68
CA ILE A 295 -13.09 -12.14 17.90
C ILE A 295 -13.08 -13.64 17.58
N THR A 296 -14.15 -14.38 17.85
CA THR A 296 -14.29 -15.78 17.43
C THR A 296 -14.25 -15.91 15.91
N TYR A 297 -14.99 -15.06 15.20
CA TYR A 297 -14.97 -15.04 13.73
C TYR A 297 -13.56 -14.79 13.20
N TYR A 298 -12.87 -13.78 13.73
CA TYR A 298 -11.54 -13.39 13.29
C TYR A 298 -10.51 -14.50 13.55
N TYR A 299 -10.57 -15.14 14.73
CA TYR A 299 -9.78 -16.32 15.06
C TYR A 299 -10.05 -17.51 14.11
N MET A 300 -11.32 -17.78 13.77
CA MET A 300 -11.66 -18.82 12.79
C MET A 300 -11.12 -18.51 11.40
N LYS A 301 -11.11 -17.25 10.98
CA LYS A 301 -10.45 -16.84 9.73
C LYS A 301 -8.95 -17.08 9.76
N TRP A 302 -8.28 -16.80 10.88
CA TRP A 302 -6.87 -17.15 11.04
C TRP A 302 -6.62 -18.64 10.91
N LEU A 303 -7.43 -19.48 11.54
CA LEU A 303 -7.35 -20.94 11.39
C LEU A 303 -7.53 -21.40 9.93
N GLN A 304 -8.44 -20.77 9.17
CA GLN A 304 -8.63 -21.04 7.74
C GLN A 304 -7.38 -20.74 6.90
N PHE A 305 -6.53 -19.80 7.31
CA PHE A 305 -5.24 -19.52 6.67
C PHE A 305 -4.10 -20.44 7.14
N GLY A 306 -4.41 -21.44 7.95
CA GLY A 306 -3.47 -22.45 8.45
C GLY A 306 -3.05 -22.25 9.91
N GLY A 307 -3.53 -21.21 10.59
CA GLY A 307 -3.22 -20.95 11.99
C GLY A 307 -1.72 -20.98 12.26
N LYS A 308 -1.31 -21.58 13.38
CA LYS A 308 0.11 -21.72 13.77
C LYS A 308 0.96 -22.54 12.79
N ASN A 309 0.34 -23.34 11.91
CA ASN A 309 1.05 -24.16 10.94
C ASN A 309 1.46 -23.38 9.67
N SER A 310 1.03 -22.12 9.54
CA SER A 310 1.38 -21.25 8.41
C SER A 310 2.03 -19.98 8.92
N PRO A 311 3.32 -19.74 8.64
CA PRO A 311 4.01 -18.52 9.09
C PRO A 311 3.41 -17.23 8.51
N ASP A 312 2.63 -17.32 7.43
CA ASP A 312 2.00 -16.18 6.79
C ASP A 312 0.51 -16.04 7.13
N ALA A 313 -0.02 -16.85 8.06
CA ALA A 313 -1.46 -16.87 8.38
C ALA A 313 -1.97 -15.49 8.85
N ILE A 314 -1.22 -14.83 9.74
CA ILE A 314 -1.58 -13.50 10.27
C ILE A 314 -1.50 -12.45 9.17
N LYS A 315 -0.46 -12.46 8.36
CA LYS A 315 -0.34 -11.53 7.23
C LYS A 315 -1.51 -11.64 6.27
N LYS A 316 -1.86 -12.88 5.89
CA LYS A 316 -3.01 -13.13 5.02
C LYS A 316 -4.33 -12.72 5.67
N LEU A 317 -4.48 -12.96 6.97
CA LEU A 317 -5.65 -12.54 7.73
C LEU A 317 -5.80 -11.02 7.66
N MET A 318 -4.79 -10.28 8.05
CA MET A 318 -4.81 -8.81 8.06
C MET A 318 -4.98 -8.21 6.66
N GLN A 319 -4.40 -8.83 5.62
CA GLN A 319 -4.56 -8.40 4.23
C GLN A 319 -5.98 -8.60 3.70
N GLU A 320 -6.52 -9.81 3.89
CA GLU A 320 -7.79 -10.21 3.28
C GLU A 320 -9.00 -9.85 4.15
N PHE A 321 -8.80 -9.79 5.48
CA PHE A 321 -9.81 -9.44 6.48
C PHE A 321 -9.28 -8.39 7.45
N PRO A 322 -8.88 -7.20 6.98
CA PRO A 322 -8.32 -6.16 7.83
C PRO A 322 -9.36 -5.61 8.80
N THR A 323 -8.93 -5.31 10.04
CA THR A 323 -9.71 -4.57 11.03
C THR A 323 -9.55 -3.06 10.81
N THR A 324 -8.33 -2.64 10.44
CA THR A 324 -8.02 -1.25 10.08
C THR A 324 -7.45 -1.16 8.66
N HIS A 325 -7.48 0.02 8.06
CA HIS A 325 -6.92 0.21 6.72
C HIS A 325 -5.38 0.14 6.73
N GLU A 326 -4.76 0.52 7.84
CA GLU A 326 -3.31 0.37 8.04
C GLU A 326 -2.91 -1.09 8.00
N GLU A 327 -3.59 -1.98 8.75
CA GLU A 327 -3.34 -3.42 8.72
C GLU A 327 -3.40 -3.98 7.30
N ALA A 328 -4.41 -3.56 6.53
CA ALA A 328 -4.61 -4.04 5.18
C ALA A 328 -3.36 -3.85 4.30
N PHE A 329 -2.74 -2.69 4.38
CA PHE A 329 -1.57 -2.36 3.56
C PHE A 329 -0.25 -2.84 4.16
N LEU A 330 -0.12 -2.85 5.49
CA LEU A 330 1.11 -3.25 6.19
C LEU A 330 1.41 -4.75 6.06
N SER A 331 0.39 -5.59 5.94
CA SER A 331 0.52 -7.05 5.93
C SER A 331 1.01 -7.63 4.60
N THR A 332 0.95 -6.86 3.51
CA THR A 332 1.29 -7.34 2.17
C THR A 332 2.70 -6.95 1.77
N GLY A 333 3.56 -7.94 1.65
CA GLY A 333 4.93 -7.82 1.14
C GLY A 333 5.94 -8.50 2.06
N GLN A 334 7.02 -9.00 1.49
CA GLN A 334 8.19 -9.43 2.25
C GLN A 334 8.97 -8.19 2.68
N THR A 335 8.41 -7.41 3.63
CA THR A 335 9.11 -6.24 4.14
C THR A 335 10.42 -6.65 4.81
N TYR A 336 11.47 -5.89 4.57
CA TYR A 336 12.77 -6.16 5.16
C TYR A 336 12.79 -5.81 6.66
N PHE A 337 12.08 -4.77 7.06
CA PHE A 337 11.88 -4.32 8.43
C PHE A 337 10.49 -4.69 8.95
N SER A 338 10.30 -4.79 10.27
CA SER A 338 8.99 -5.01 10.90
C SER A 338 8.10 -3.79 10.70
N THR A 339 7.05 -3.92 9.90
CA THR A 339 6.12 -2.83 9.59
C THR A 339 5.36 -2.35 10.82
N ALA A 340 4.97 -3.25 11.72
CA ALA A 340 4.31 -2.89 12.98
C ALA A 340 5.21 -1.99 13.84
N LYS A 341 6.50 -2.36 13.99
CA LYS A 341 7.47 -1.53 14.73
C LYS A 341 7.73 -0.20 14.02
N VAL A 342 7.85 -0.20 12.69
CA VAL A 342 8.03 1.04 11.90
C VAL A 342 6.83 1.98 12.08
N ALA A 343 5.60 1.46 11.99
CA ALA A 343 4.39 2.27 12.14
C ALA A 343 4.28 2.89 13.53
N ARG A 344 4.56 2.11 14.61
CA ARG A 344 4.58 2.61 15.97
C ARG A 344 5.62 3.74 16.14
N LEU A 345 6.86 3.50 15.71
CA LEU A 345 7.93 4.50 15.80
C LEU A 345 7.64 5.75 14.96
N LEU A 346 6.94 5.60 13.83
CA LEU A 346 6.56 6.74 13.00
C LEU A 346 5.52 7.63 13.69
N ASN A 347 4.57 7.04 14.43
CA ASN A 347 3.59 7.78 15.22
C ASN A 347 4.23 8.52 16.41
N GLU A 348 5.35 8.00 16.92
CA GLU A 348 6.12 8.58 18.04
C GLU A 348 7.24 9.52 17.57
N ALA A 349 7.54 9.56 16.26
CA ALA A 349 8.65 10.33 15.71
C ALA A 349 8.46 11.83 15.90
N VAL A 350 9.43 12.48 16.51
CA VAL A 350 9.44 13.93 16.69
C VAL A 350 10.17 14.56 15.50
N PRO A 351 9.55 15.54 14.82
CA PRO A 351 10.21 16.26 13.74
C PRO A 351 11.45 17.00 14.23
N GLY A 352 12.52 16.96 13.43
CA GLY A 352 13.71 17.76 13.65
C GLY A 352 13.53 19.22 13.23
N THR A 353 14.49 20.04 13.57
CA THR A 353 14.57 21.44 13.11
C THR A 353 15.20 21.47 11.72
N LYS A 354 14.52 22.03 10.71
CA LYS A 354 15.07 22.20 9.35
C LYS A 354 15.95 23.44 9.26
N GLY A 355 17.01 23.35 8.49
CA GLY A 355 17.94 24.44 8.29
C GLY A 355 19.09 24.10 7.35
N GLU A 356 20.11 24.96 7.39
CA GLU A 356 21.34 24.86 6.59
C GLU A 356 22.56 25.20 7.42
N LEU A 357 23.72 24.63 7.06
CA LEU A 357 24.98 24.96 7.67
C LEU A 357 25.67 26.14 6.95
N GLY A 358 25.96 27.18 7.69
CA GLY A 358 26.72 28.35 7.24
C GLY A 358 27.95 28.62 8.09
N ASN A 359 28.78 29.58 7.70
CA ASN A 359 29.87 30.07 8.53
C ASN A 359 29.50 31.41 9.17
N ASN A 360 29.82 31.58 10.44
CA ASN A 360 29.73 32.88 11.09
C ASN A 360 30.92 33.77 10.71
N GLU A 361 30.95 35.01 11.19
CA GLU A 361 32.03 35.98 10.95
C GLU A 361 33.41 35.50 11.41
N LYS A 362 33.47 34.52 12.32
CA LYS A 362 34.71 33.93 12.82
C LYS A 362 35.14 32.67 12.01
N GLY A 363 34.37 32.26 10.98
CA GLY A 363 34.61 31.07 10.20
C GLY A 363 34.22 29.76 10.91
N GLU A 364 33.44 29.84 11.99
CA GLU A 364 32.90 28.66 12.66
C GLU A 364 31.62 28.24 11.97
N VAL A 365 31.42 26.91 11.80
CA VAL A 365 30.21 26.37 11.21
C VAL A 365 29.06 26.49 12.20
N ILE A 366 27.96 27.11 11.78
CA ILE A 366 26.74 27.28 12.55
C ILE A 366 25.54 26.73 11.79
N PHE A 367 24.52 26.31 12.53
CA PHE A 367 23.25 25.91 11.97
C PHE A 367 22.27 27.09 11.94
N ASN A 368 21.74 27.41 10.77
CA ASN A 368 20.76 28.45 10.53
C ASN A 368 19.39 27.78 10.25
N GLU A 369 18.42 28.05 11.11
CA GLU A 369 17.06 27.50 10.94
C GLU A 369 16.38 28.11 9.70
N HIS A 370 15.90 27.22 8.85
CA HIS A 370 15.20 27.59 7.61
C HIS A 370 14.24 26.49 7.18
N SER A 371 12.96 26.78 7.02
CA SER A 371 11.90 25.80 6.76
C SER A 371 12.07 25.00 5.45
N ALA A 372 12.78 25.54 4.46
CA ALA A 372 13.12 24.89 3.20
C ALA A 372 14.56 24.35 3.17
N GLY A 373 15.26 24.31 4.31
CA GLY A 373 16.63 23.81 4.39
C GLY A 373 16.75 22.33 4.09
N SER A 374 17.89 21.94 3.54
CA SER A 374 18.21 20.56 3.14
C SER A 374 18.64 19.66 4.30
N MET A 375 18.87 20.23 5.48
CA MET A 375 19.25 19.51 6.70
C MET A 375 18.11 19.50 7.70
N GLU A 376 17.82 18.35 8.28
CA GLU A 376 16.94 18.19 9.44
C GLU A 376 17.76 17.73 10.64
N MET A 377 17.84 18.58 11.69
CA MET A 377 18.59 18.36 12.90
C MET A 377 17.68 17.91 14.05
N PHE A 378 17.97 16.77 14.65
CA PHE A 378 17.25 16.19 15.79
C PHE A 378 17.99 16.50 17.11
N HIS A 379 19.32 16.43 17.07
CA HIS A 379 20.18 16.70 18.23
C HIS A 379 21.36 17.59 17.82
N LYS A 380 21.64 18.61 18.64
CA LYS A 380 22.85 19.42 18.50
C LYS A 380 24.09 18.61 18.88
N PRO A 381 25.27 18.92 18.32
CA PRO A 381 26.49 18.25 18.74
C PRO A 381 26.78 18.47 20.21
N GLU A 382 27.04 17.39 20.93
CA GLU A 382 27.41 17.43 22.36
C GLU A 382 28.93 17.40 22.54
N PRO A 383 29.48 18.20 23.47
CA PRO A 383 30.91 18.18 23.76
C PRO A 383 31.37 16.77 24.21
N GLY A 384 32.45 16.28 23.60
CA GLY A 384 33.01 14.96 23.91
C GLY A 384 32.33 13.78 23.22
N HIS A 385 31.17 13.97 22.58
CA HIS A 385 30.55 12.94 21.75
C HIS A 385 31.30 12.79 20.44
N LYS A 386 31.37 11.55 19.95
CA LYS A 386 31.86 11.20 18.62
C LYS A 386 30.69 10.94 17.70
N TYR A 387 30.85 11.29 16.45
CA TYR A 387 29.81 11.13 15.44
C TYR A 387 30.33 10.38 14.21
N ILE A 388 29.45 9.63 13.58
CA ILE A 388 29.71 8.96 12.30
C ILE A 388 28.69 9.49 11.30
N ILE A 389 29.14 9.79 10.09
CA ILE A 389 28.29 10.20 8.99
C ILE A 389 28.38 9.17 7.90
N GLY A 390 27.30 8.42 7.69
CA GLY A 390 27.13 7.57 6.52
C GLY A 390 26.60 8.40 5.36
N GLY A 391 27.17 8.20 4.18
CA GLY A 391 26.76 8.93 2.98
C GLY A 391 26.41 7.99 1.83
N ASP A 392 25.24 8.20 1.22
CA ASP A 392 24.82 7.58 -0.03
C ASP A 392 24.82 8.61 -1.15
N THR A 393 25.40 8.25 -2.29
CA THR A 393 25.63 9.18 -3.42
C THR A 393 24.89 8.71 -4.66
N ALA A 394 24.01 9.58 -5.19
CA ALA A 394 23.23 9.33 -6.39
C ALA A 394 24.02 9.57 -7.69
N GLU A 395 23.59 8.94 -8.80
CA GLU A 395 24.09 9.22 -10.15
C GLU A 395 23.43 10.49 -10.71
N GLY A 396 24.04 11.65 -10.48
CA GLY A 396 23.70 12.89 -11.18
C GLY A 396 22.26 13.41 -11.03
N LEU A 397 22.04 14.65 -11.44
CA LEU A 397 20.75 15.37 -11.37
C LEU A 397 19.59 14.74 -12.20
N ALA A 398 19.88 13.81 -13.10
CA ALA A 398 18.90 13.24 -14.04
C ALA A 398 18.15 12.02 -13.51
N SER A 399 18.63 11.35 -12.44
CA SER A 399 18.05 10.09 -11.94
C SER A 399 16.90 10.30 -10.94
N GLY A 400 16.75 11.51 -10.37
CA GLY A 400 15.76 11.79 -9.33
C GLY A 400 16.15 11.32 -7.93
N ASP A 401 17.26 10.59 -7.75
CA ASP A 401 17.76 10.14 -6.47
C ASP A 401 18.44 11.27 -5.71
N ALA A 402 18.36 11.27 -4.39
CA ALA A 402 18.92 12.30 -3.54
C ALA A 402 20.29 11.90 -3.00
N GLN A 403 21.19 12.87 -2.87
CA GLN A 403 22.40 12.75 -2.06
C GLN A 403 22.01 12.78 -0.59
N VAL A 404 22.42 11.80 0.20
CA VAL A 404 22.06 11.70 1.63
C VAL A 404 23.29 11.57 2.51
N LEU A 405 23.34 12.38 3.59
CA LEU A 405 24.27 12.24 4.68
C LEU A 405 23.49 12.00 5.97
N TYR A 406 23.74 10.88 6.65
CA TYR A 406 23.05 10.46 7.86
C TYR A 406 24.01 10.49 9.05
N VAL A 407 23.75 11.35 10.03
CA VAL A 407 24.60 11.57 11.19
C VAL A 407 24.14 10.70 12.36
N ILE A 408 25.05 9.90 12.90
CA ILE A 408 24.82 9.01 14.05
C ILE A 408 25.68 9.46 15.20
N ASP A 409 25.08 9.65 16.38
CA ASP A 409 25.81 9.79 17.63
C ASP A 409 26.36 8.41 18.04
N HIS A 410 27.67 8.32 18.22
CA HIS A 410 28.32 7.04 18.52
C HIS A 410 27.96 6.50 19.93
N GLN A 411 27.65 7.36 20.90
CA GLN A 411 27.33 6.97 22.27
C GLN A 411 25.89 6.48 22.40
N THR A 412 24.93 7.21 21.83
CA THR A 412 23.49 6.90 21.94
C THR A 412 22.98 6.02 20.81
N GLU A 413 23.70 5.99 19.68
CA GLU A 413 23.28 5.37 18.41
C GLU A 413 22.01 6.01 17.81
N ASP A 414 21.66 7.22 18.26
CA ASP A 414 20.55 7.99 17.71
C ASP A 414 20.96 8.74 16.45
N CYS A 415 19.98 9.01 15.59
CA CYS A 415 20.15 9.95 14.50
C CYS A 415 20.26 11.37 15.03
N ALA A 416 21.39 12.03 14.83
CA ALA A 416 21.57 13.43 15.21
C ALA A 416 21.08 14.40 14.11
N ALA A 417 21.28 14.06 12.84
CA ALA A 417 20.79 14.85 11.70
C ALA A 417 20.70 14.02 10.41
N VAL A 418 19.90 14.50 9.47
CA VAL A 418 19.86 14.02 8.09
C VAL A 418 19.98 15.21 7.15
N TYR A 419 20.95 15.16 6.25
CA TYR A 419 21.04 16.05 5.09
C TYR A 419 20.55 15.30 3.86
N ARG A 420 19.68 15.92 3.08
CA ARG A 420 19.13 15.35 1.85
C ARG A 420 18.95 16.43 0.80
N SER A 421 19.63 16.29 -0.35
CA SER A 421 19.54 17.27 -1.43
C SER A 421 19.88 16.65 -2.79
N GLN A 422 19.50 17.32 -3.85
CA GLN A 422 19.91 16.98 -5.23
C GLN A 422 20.99 17.97 -5.69
N VAL A 423 22.18 17.86 -5.14
CA VAL A 423 23.33 18.72 -5.45
C VAL A 423 24.40 17.97 -6.23
N ALA A 424 25.28 18.71 -6.88
CA ALA A 424 26.44 18.11 -7.56
C ALA A 424 27.45 17.51 -6.56
N PRO A 425 28.28 16.52 -6.96
CA PRO A 425 29.22 15.85 -6.05
C PRO A 425 30.23 16.79 -5.35
N ASP A 426 30.66 17.84 -6.00
CA ASP A 426 31.56 18.86 -5.44
C ASP A 426 30.86 19.73 -4.38
N GLU A 427 29.60 20.08 -4.60
CA GLU A 427 28.78 20.77 -3.60
C GLU A 427 28.53 19.85 -2.39
N LEU A 428 28.21 18.56 -2.62
CA LEU A 428 28.04 17.58 -1.53
C LEU A 428 29.31 17.46 -0.66
N ALA A 429 30.49 17.49 -1.27
CA ALA A 429 31.75 17.47 -0.52
C ALA A 429 31.88 18.67 0.42
N GLY A 430 31.47 19.85 -0.03
CA GLY A 430 31.42 21.06 0.78
C GLY A 430 30.43 20.95 1.95
N GLU A 431 29.25 20.41 1.70
CA GLU A 431 28.24 20.18 2.75
C GLU A 431 28.69 19.11 3.74
N ALA A 432 29.26 18.00 3.26
CA ALA A 432 29.82 16.95 4.11
C ALA A 432 30.96 17.45 4.99
N TYR A 433 31.82 18.33 4.46
CA TYR A 433 32.89 18.99 5.24
C TYR A 433 32.31 19.83 6.36
N LYS A 434 31.34 20.72 6.07
CA LYS A 434 30.66 21.54 7.08
C LYS A 434 29.96 20.68 8.13
N LEU A 435 29.21 19.66 7.69
CA LEU A 435 28.47 18.76 8.56
C LEU A 435 29.41 17.98 9.49
N GLY A 436 30.50 17.43 8.96
CA GLY A 436 31.49 16.72 9.75
C GLY A 436 32.17 17.63 10.78
N LYS A 437 32.53 18.88 10.39
CA LYS A 437 33.11 19.87 11.28
C LYS A 437 32.14 20.28 12.39
N PHE A 438 30.86 20.50 12.04
CA PHE A 438 29.81 20.85 12.99
C PHE A 438 29.60 19.74 14.04
N TYR A 439 29.62 18.47 13.63
CA TYR A 439 29.49 17.33 14.53
C TYR A 439 30.87 16.82 15.01
N ASN A 440 31.64 17.70 15.62
CA ASN A 440 32.90 17.39 16.32
C ASN A 440 33.96 16.66 15.45
N TRP A 441 34.06 17.02 14.16
CA TRP A 441 34.92 16.32 13.19
C TRP A 441 34.52 14.85 13.04
N ALA A 442 33.25 14.59 12.80
CA ALA A 442 32.70 13.27 12.64
C ALA A 442 33.46 12.39 11.64
N LEU A 443 33.46 11.08 11.86
CA LEU A 443 34.00 10.13 10.88
C LEU A 443 33.10 10.08 9.65
N LEU A 444 33.61 10.50 8.48
CA LEU A 444 32.87 10.47 7.23
C LEU A 444 33.05 9.13 6.51
N ALA A 445 31.98 8.39 6.32
CA ALA A 445 31.93 7.12 5.59
C ALA A 445 31.01 7.25 4.37
N ILE A 446 31.50 7.92 3.34
CA ILE A 446 30.75 8.17 2.10
C ILE A 446 30.97 7.03 1.11
N GLU A 447 29.91 6.56 0.47
CA GLU A 447 29.99 5.55 -0.58
C GLU A 447 30.87 6.01 -1.74
N VAL A 448 31.72 5.13 -2.26
CA VAL A 448 32.63 5.45 -3.39
C VAL A 448 32.16 4.89 -4.72
N ASN A 449 30.99 4.25 -4.77
CA ASN A 449 30.44 3.81 -6.02
C ASN A 449 30.02 5.04 -6.83
N LYS A 450 30.14 4.97 -8.15
CA LYS A 450 29.70 6.04 -9.05
C LYS A 450 30.39 7.39 -8.71
N ASP A 451 29.59 8.43 -8.47
CA ASP A 451 30.07 9.80 -8.21
C ASP A 451 30.71 9.99 -6.81
N GLY A 452 30.49 9.05 -5.89
CA GLY A 452 31.04 9.14 -4.53
C GLY A 452 32.57 9.10 -4.46
N LEU A 453 33.25 8.59 -5.47
CA LEU A 453 34.71 8.68 -5.57
C LEU A 453 35.19 10.15 -5.64
N TRP A 454 34.46 10.98 -6.42
CA TRP A 454 34.75 12.42 -6.56
C TRP A 454 34.50 13.17 -5.26
N VAL A 455 33.47 12.81 -4.50
CA VAL A 455 33.18 13.41 -3.18
C VAL A 455 34.29 13.14 -2.19
N ASN A 456 34.78 11.90 -2.13
CA ASN A 456 35.87 11.54 -1.21
C ASN A 456 37.21 12.21 -1.61
N ASP A 457 37.52 12.30 -2.90
CA ASP A 457 38.72 13.00 -3.42
C ASP A 457 38.64 14.51 -3.12
N ALA A 458 37.45 15.12 -3.27
CA ALA A 458 37.25 16.52 -2.93
C ALA A 458 37.41 16.79 -1.43
N LEU A 459 36.90 15.91 -0.55
CA LEU A 459 37.06 16.02 0.90
C LEU A 459 38.53 15.91 1.33
N GLU A 460 39.31 15.03 0.69
CA GLU A 460 40.76 14.94 0.92
C GLU A 460 41.47 16.24 0.52
N LYS A 461 41.13 16.80 -0.63
CA LYS A 461 41.66 18.10 -1.10
C LYS A 461 41.26 19.27 -0.20
N LEU A 462 40.07 19.24 0.38
CA LEU A 462 39.63 20.21 1.38
C LEU A 462 40.33 20.04 2.74
N GLY A 463 41.14 18.99 2.92
CA GLY A 463 41.88 18.70 4.14
C GLY A 463 41.04 18.08 5.26
N TYR A 464 39.96 17.39 4.95
CA TYR A 464 39.21 16.66 5.95
C TYR A 464 39.97 15.40 6.38
N LEU A 465 40.36 15.31 7.63
CA LEU A 465 41.27 14.26 8.09
C LEU A 465 40.57 12.99 8.58
N ASN A 466 39.33 13.07 9.06
CA ASN A 466 38.62 11.95 9.66
C ASN A 466 37.72 11.22 8.63
N LEU A 467 38.36 10.70 7.58
CA LEU A 467 37.71 9.90 6.54
C LEU A 467 37.80 8.41 6.85
N TYR A 468 36.71 7.69 6.67
CA TYR A 468 36.69 6.23 6.70
C TYR A 468 37.53 5.66 5.56
N TYR A 469 38.33 4.63 5.85
CA TYR A 469 39.08 3.90 4.85
C TYR A 469 38.88 2.40 5.00
N ARG A 470 38.68 1.73 3.88
CA ARG A 470 38.70 0.28 3.79
C ARG A 470 40.12 -0.23 3.57
N LYS A 471 40.43 -1.38 4.13
CA LYS A 471 41.69 -2.12 3.91
C LYS A 471 41.42 -3.16 2.81
N VAL A 472 42.20 -3.13 1.74
CA VAL A 472 42.16 -4.13 0.67
C VAL A 472 43.48 -4.89 0.70
N PHE A 473 43.41 -6.19 0.90
CA PHE A 473 44.56 -7.07 0.82
C PHE A 473 44.75 -7.48 -0.66
N ASP A 474 45.96 -7.27 -1.16
CA ASP A 474 46.33 -7.67 -2.52
C ASP A 474 47.06 -9.02 -2.42
N ASP A 475 46.42 -10.08 -2.93
CA ASP A 475 46.94 -11.45 -2.89
C ASP A 475 48.26 -11.63 -3.68
N ILE A 476 48.49 -10.77 -4.69
CA ILE A 476 49.71 -10.82 -5.54
C ILE A 476 50.90 -10.15 -4.83
N THR A 477 50.68 -8.95 -4.33
CA THR A 477 51.75 -8.16 -3.67
C THR A 477 51.91 -8.43 -2.19
N GLN A 478 50.97 -9.19 -1.61
CA GLN A 478 50.88 -9.47 -0.15
C GLN A 478 50.85 -8.18 0.70
N LYS A 479 50.33 -7.08 0.16
CA LYS A 479 50.26 -5.78 0.82
C LYS A 479 48.83 -5.38 1.10
N VAL A 480 48.65 -4.71 2.23
CA VAL A 480 47.38 -4.05 2.59
C VAL A 480 47.41 -2.63 2.09
N THR A 481 46.55 -2.30 1.17
CA THR A 481 46.36 -0.94 0.66
C THR A 481 45.12 -0.31 1.31
N LYS A 482 45.20 0.96 1.68
CA LYS A 482 44.05 1.74 2.24
C LYS A 482 43.41 2.54 1.12
N PHE A 483 42.09 2.47 1.05
CA PHE A 483 41.29 3.26 0.12
C PHE A 483 40.21 4.01 0.89
N PHE A 484 40.05 5.29 0.67
CA PHE A 484 39.02 6.09 1.32
C PHE A 484 37.61 5.69 0.87
N GLY A 485 36.65 5.94 1.75
CA GLY A 485 35.22 5.75 1.57
C GLY A 485 34.73 4.30 1.63
N TRP A 486 33.44 4.15 1.78
CA TRP A 486 32.73 2.87 1.79
C TRP A 486 32.50 2.35 0.38
N LYS A 487 32.69 1.07 0.14
CA LYS A 487 32.38 0.45 -1.15
C LYS A 487 31.23 -0.54 -1.02
N THR A 488 30.07 -0.22 -1.61
CA THR A 488 28.93 -1.14 -1.68
C THR A 488 29.16 -2.18 -2.75
N THR A 489 29.10 -3.43 -2.35
CA THR A 489 29.27 -4.62 -3.20
C THR A 489 28.18 -5.64 -2.85
N SER A 490 28.13 -6.77 -3.59
CA SER A 490 27.25 -7.89 -3.23
C SER A 490 27.48 -8.47 -1.84
N ALA A 491 28.67 -8.29 -1.25
CA ALA A 491 29.02 -8.71 0.11
C ALA A 491 28.75 -7.62 1.15
N THR A 492 29.13 -6.37 0.89
CA THR A 492 29.03 -5.28 1.89
C THR A 492 27.63 -4.69 2.01
N ARG A 493 26.80 -4.71 0.95
CA ARG A 493 25.39 -4.27 1.04
C ARG A 493 24.55 -5.10 2.03
N PRO A 494 24.56 -6.46 1.99
CA PRO A 494 23.88 -7.25 3.02
C PRO A 494 24.40 -7.00 4.42
N PHE A 495 25.72 -6.81 4.59
CA PHE A 495 26.35 -6.52 5.87
C PHE A 495 25.87 -5.18 6.45
N SER A 496 25.89 -4.09 5.66
CA SER A 496 25.41 -2.79 6.10
C SER A 496 23.91 -2.80 6.45
N LEU A 497 23.08 -3.43 5.65
CA LEU A 497 21.66 -3.59 5.93
C LEU A 497 21.39 -4.43 7.19
N ALA A 498 22.21 -5.45 7.46
CA ALA A 498 22.11 -6.24 8.69
C ALA A 498 22.48 -5.42 9.92
N ALA A 499 23.50 -4.54 9.83
CA ALA A 499 23.88 -3.63 10.91
C ALA A 499 22.73 -2.66 11.28
N LEU A 500 22.14 -2.00 10.28
CA LEU A 500 20.95 -1.16 10.48
C LEU A 500 19.79 -1.96 11.09
N LYS A 501 19.51 -3.15 10.58
CA LYS A 501 18.43 -4.01 11.08
C LYS A 501 18.66 -4.42 12.54
N ALA A 502 19.88 -4.72 12.94
CA ALA A 502 20.24 -5.06 14.33
C ALA A 502 19.98 -3.89 15.28
N VAL A 503 20.35 -2.67 14.88
CA VAL A 503 20.07 -1.45 15.66
C VAL A 503 18.58 -1.20 15.73
N PHE A 504 17.88 -1.27 14.61
CA PHE A 504 16.43 -1.12 14.54
C PHE A 504 15.70 -2.14 15.43
N PHE A 505 16.17 -3.38 15.52
CA PHE A 505 15.56 -4.41 16.37
C PHE A 505 15.67 -4.08 17.86
N ARG A 506 16.84 -3.59 18.35
CA ARG A 506 17.10 -3.38 19.78
C ARG A 506 16.69 -2.00 20.32
N LYS A 507 16.58 -0.97 19.46
CA LYS A 507 16.21 0.39 19.87
C LYS A 507 14.72 0.65 19.72
N GLU A 508 14.15 1.38 20.67
CA GLU A 508 12.72 1.74 20.68
C GLU A 508 12.48 3.22 20.30
N SER A 509 13.53 3.97 19.97
CA SER A 509 13.46 5.38 19.55
C SER A 509 14.74 5.79 18.79
N GLY A 510 14.84 7.05 18.40
CA GLY A 510 16.05 7.63 17.79
C GLY A 510 16.13 7.48 16.28
N PHE A 511 15.01 7.15 15.60
CA PHE A 511 14.93 7.04 14.16
C PHE A 511 14.07 8.17 13.58
N PRO A 512 14.58 8.93 12.59
CA PRO A 512 13.83 10.00 11.96
C PRO A 512 12.70 9.49 11.06
N ALA A 513 11.62 10.27 10.94
CA ALA A 513 10.46 9.90 10.12
C ALA A 513 10.84 9.62 8.65
N VAL A 514 11.82 10.31 8.09
CA VAL A 514 12.28 10.10 6.70
C VAL A 514 12.85 8.69 6.51
N LEU A 515 13.64 8.17 7.45
CA LEU A 515 14.16 6.80 7.43
C LEU A 515 13.03 5.78 7.60
N LEU A 516 12.13 6.01 8.56
CA LEU A 516 11.01 5.12 8.84
C LEU A 516 10.06 5.01 7.63
N ASN A 517 9.82 6.10 6.91
CA ASN A 517 9.01 6.09 5.68
C ASN A 517 9.65 5.25 4.57
N GLU A 518 10.97 5.33 4.37
CA GLU A 518 11.66 4.45 3.41
C GLU A 518 11.61 2.97 3.87
N MET A 519 11.75 2.70 5.17
CA MET A 519 11.65 1.33 5.72
C MET A 519 10.29 0.66 5.45
N LEU A 520 9.19 1.41 5.36
CA LEU A 520 7.87 0.89 5.02
C LEU A 520 7.81 0.32 3.60
N THR A 521 8.58 0.89 2.68
CA THR A 521 8.61 0.52 1.26
C THR A 521 9.83 -0.31 0.88
N PHE A 522 10.66 -0.72 1.86
CA PHE A 522 11.85 -1.53 1.63
C PHE A 522 11.54 -3.01 1.81
N ILE A 523 11.57 -3.76 0.70
CA ILE A 523 11.10 -5.14 0.62
C ILE A 523 12.20 -6.10 0.19
N ARG A 524 11.94 -7.40 0.30
CA ARG A 524 12.70 -8.44 -0.41
C ARG A 524 12.01 -8.71 -1.75
N ASN A 525 12.74 -8.54 -2.85
CA ASN A 525 12.23 -8.87 -4.17
C ASN A 525 12.04 -10.39 -4.35
N GLN A 526 11.53 -10.82 -5.51
CA GLN A 526 11.30 -12.24 -5.82
C GLN A 526 12.57 -13.11 -5.74
N LYS A 527 13.76 -12.52 -5.83
CA LYS A 527 15.07 -13.18 -5.67
C LYS A 527 15.59 -13.12 -4.23
N GLY A 528 14.80 -12.62 -3.28
CA GLY A 528 15.15 -12.47 -1.87
C GLY A 528 16.08 -11.29 -1.57
N ARG A 529 16.40 -10.42 -2.55
CA ARG A 529 17.28 -9.25 -2.36
C ARG A 529 16.51 -8.10 -1.74
N PRO A 530 17.04 -7.43 -0.70
CA PRO A 530 16.45 -6.22 -0.14
C PRO A 530 16.62 -5.05 -1.11
N GLU A 531 15.51 -4.37 -1.43
CA GLU A 531 15.48 -3.19 -2.31
C GLU A 531 14.23 -2.34 -2.03
N ALA A 532 14.24 -1.08 -2.44
CA ALA A 532 13.04 -0.25 -2.43
C ALA A 532 12.01 -0.81 -3.42
N MET A 533 10.73 -0.62 -3.13
CA MET A 533 9.64 -0.89 -4.08
C MET A 533 9.81 -0.03 -5.34
N ASP A 534 9.18 -0.46 -6.44
CA ASP A 534 9.22 0.29 -7.69
C ASP A 534 8.80 1.76 -7.49
N LYS A 535 9.57 2.69 -8.06
CA LYS A 535 9.40 4.15 -7.91
C LYS A 535 9.52 4.68 -6.46
N LYS A 536 10.13 3.93 -5.54
CA LYS A 536 10.49 4.38 -4.18
C LYS A 536 12.00 4.41 -4.04
N HIS A 537 12.49 5.15 -3.05
CA HIS A 537 13.90 5.38 -2.80
C HIS A 537 14.36 4.61 -1.57
N ASP A 538 15.64 4.26 -1.52
CA ASP A 538 16.33 3.66 -0.37
C ASP A 538 17.60 4.44 0.04
N ASP A 539 17.69 5.71 -0.37
CA ASP A 539 18.87 6.55 -0.19
C ASP A 539 19.19 6.77 1.31
N VAL A 540 18.16 7.08 2.12
CA VAL A 540 18.32 7.27 3.57
C VAL A 540 18.60 5.94 4.27
N ILE A 541 18.00 4.84 3.83
CA ILE A 541 18.29 3.49 4.31
C ILE A 541 19.77 3.16 4.04
N MET A 542 20.27 3.41 2.83
CA MET A 542 21.64 3.09 2.47
C MET A 542 22.65 3.96 3.22
N ALA A 543 22.44 5.27 3.30
CA ALA A 543 23.28 6.16 4.10
C ALA A 543 23.33 5.76 5.58
N SER A 544 22.16 5.48 6.19
CA SER A 544 22.10 5.02 7.58
C SER A 544 22.76 3.65 7.77
N ALA A 545 22.54 2.71 6.84
CA ALA A 545 23.13 1.37 6.88
C ALA A 545 24.66 1.42 6.83
N ILE A 546 25.24 2.28 5.98
CA ILE A 546 26.69 2.52 5.92
C ILE A 546 27.18 3.06 7.28
N GLY A 547 26.52 4.07 7.83
CA GLY A 547 26.88 4.65 9.11
C GLY A 547 26.87 3.63 10.26
N TYR A 548 25.81 2.82 10.37
CA TYR A 548 25.71 1.78 11.41
C TYR A 548 26.68 0.61 11.18
N ALA A 549 27.02 0.28 9.93
CA ALA A 549 28.05 -0.72 9.65
C ALA A 549 29.44 -0.25 10.13
N VAL A 550 29.79 1.00 9.86
CA VAL A 550 31.05 1.59 10.32
C VAL A 550 31.08 1.72 11.83
N LEU A 551 29.97 2.08 12.47
CA LEU A 551 29.85 2.10 13.94
C LEU A 551 30.09 0.71 14.53
N GLN A 552 29.55 -0.34 13.92
CA GLN A 552 29.77 -1.72 14.35
C GLN A 552 31.23 -2.17 14.16
N GLU A 553 31.92 -1.75 13.09
CA GLU A 553 33.33 -2.05 12.83
C GLU A 553 34.27 -1.38 13.86
N GLN A 554 33.92 -0.17 14.31
CA GLN A 554 34.72 0.56 15.29
C GLN A 554 34.54 0.06 16.73
N GLY A 555 33.53 -0.77 16.98
CA GLY A 555 33.14 -1.27 18.29
C GLY A 555 32.45 -0.19 19.12
N LYS A 556 31.66 -0.63 20.12
CA LYS A 556 31.08 0.30 21.10
C LYS A 556 32.21 1.01 21.83
N TYR A 557 32.05 2.30 22.05
CA TYR A 557 32.93 3.08 22.91
C TYR A 557 32.98 2.38 24.27
N ILE A 558 34.13 1.73 24.58
CA ILE A 558 34.39 1.19 25.89
C ILE A 558 34.85 2.39 26.72
N ASP A 559 34.05 2.76 27.70
CA ASP A 559 34.46 3.69 28.73
C ASP A 559 35.63 3.03 29.46
N ASP A 560 36.84 3.49 29.20
CA ASP A 560 38.10 2.97 29.79
C ASP A 560 38.13 3.05 31.34
N THR A 561 37.04 3.54 31.95
CA THR A 561 36.89 3.64 33.41
C THR A 561 36.22 2.42 34.05
N LYS A 562 35.76 1.42 33.28
CA LYS A 562 35.17 0.18 33.83
C LYS A 562 35.82 -1.07 33.24
N PRO A 563 36.55 -1.88 34.02
CA PRO A 563 37.09 -3.13 33.54
C PRO A 563 36.02 -4.24 33.48
N GLY A 564 35.82 -4.81 32.29
CA GLY A 564 35.26 -6.14 32.10
C GLY A 564 33.80 -6.19 31.66
N GLU A 565 33.61 -6.35 30.37
CA GLU A 565 32.64 -7.24 29.68
C GLU A 565 32.63 -6.90 28.19
N GLY A 566 33.39 -7.60 27.40
CA GLY A 566 33.46 -7.41 25.97
C GLY A 566 33.92 -8.66 25.22
N ALA A 567 33.02 -9.59 24.99
CA ALA A 567 33.21 -10.61 23.95
C ALA A 567 32.61 -10.10 22.65
N SER A 568 33.45 -9.79 21.66
CA SER A 568 33.05 -9.38 20.31
C SER A 568 32.29 -10.49 19.62
N ILE A 569 31.09 -10.18 19.12
CA ILE A 569 30.25 -11.08 18.26
C ILE A 569 31.03 -11.55 17.02
N MET A 570 32.05 -10.84 16.57
CA MET A 570 32.95 -11.26 15.48
C MET A 570 33.74 -12.52 15.78
N SER A 571 34.09 -12.81 17.06
CA SER A 571 34.79 -14.03 17.42
C SER A 571 33.93 -15.29 17.36
N LEU A 572 32.62 -15.14 17.45
CA LEU A 572 31.66 -16.25 17.36
C LEU A 572 31.34 -16.65 15.91
N MET A 573 31.39 -15.73 14.95
CA MET A 573 31.12 -16.03 13.55
C MET A 573 32.31 -16.61 12.77
N PHE A 574 33.55 -16.37 13.23
CA PHE A 574 34.77 -16.94 12.60
C PHE A 574 35.18 -18.30 13.15
N ASN A 575 34.62 -18.76 14.27
CA ASN A 575 34.91 -20.09 14.81
C ASN A 575 34.06 -21.22 14.26
N GLU A 576 32.98 -20.93 13.56
CA GLU A 576 32.14 -21.98 12.90
C GLU A 576 32.65 -22.37 11.50
N SER A 577 33.56 -21.61 10.89
CA SER A 577 34.07 -21.94 9.54
C SER A 577 35.33 -22.80 9.52
N ASN A 578 35.91 -23.15 10.69
CA ASN A 578 37.13 -23.98 10.77
C ASN A 578 36.94 -25.40 11.31
N GLY A 579 35.72 -25.89 11.31
CA GLY A 579 35.38 -27.23 11.78
C GLY A 579 34.69 -28.10 10.76
N MET A 580 35.27 -28.28 9.56
CA MET A 580 35.01 -29.43 8.68
C MET A 580 36.26 -29.69 7.82
N ASN A 581 37.08 -30.63 8.31
CA ASN A 581 37.87 -31.51 7.43
C ASN A 581 37.06 -32.77 7.21
#